data_29619b3a70851649a2468793de63d792
#
_entry.id   29619b3a70851649a2468793de63d792
#
_cell.length_a   1.000
_cell.length_b   1.000
_cell.length_c   1.000
_cell.angle_alpha   90.00
_cell.angle_beta   90.00
_cell.angle_gamma   90.00
#
_symmetry.space_group_name_H-M   'P 1'
#
loop_
_entity.id
_entity.type
_entity.pdbx_description
1 polymer ?
#
loop_
_entity_poly.entity_id
_entity_poly.type
_entity_poly.pdbx_seq_one_letter_code
_entity_poly.pdbx_strand_id
1 'polypeptide(L)'
;MVNPVLFKIPIMKNNRYGQSAILSDSEYSKIRREIRSSKYKLLLDLAWYTGERWGALVQLKYEDVYQPNSKPRDTITFRANTRKARPDGKRETRQVPVHRNLFDSLREYKPDTVSNPESYLFPGKKPDTHIELRFADKILRAAVERAGLEHQGISTHSTRRSFITKLHEKGTDIYVIQKITGHKDLKALGRYIEVPQNRIANAIALL
;
A
#
# COMPACT_ATOMS: atom_id res chain seq x y z
N MET A 1 -9.61 -43.45 -9.10
CA MET A 1 -10.39 -42.22 -9.30
C MET A 1 -9.88 -41.19 -8.30
N VAL A 2 -9.15 -40.16 -8.78
CA VAL A 2 -8.59 -39.13 -7.92
C VAL A 2 -9.65 -38.06 -7.81
N ASN A 3 -10.18 -37.81 -6.59
CA ASN A 3 -11.13 -36.73 -6.34
C ASN A 3 -10.46 -35.37 -6.68
N PRO A 4 -11.07 -34.53 -7.51
CA PRO A 4 -10.55 -33.20 -7.74
C PRO A 4 -10.70 -32.38 -6.45
N VAL A 5 -9.59 -31.96 -5.89
CA VAL A 5 -9.57 -31.00 -4.79
C VAL A 5 -10.17 -29.70 -5.33
N LEU A 6 -11.41 -29.42 -4.98
CA LEU A 6 -12.08 -28.16 -5.27
C LEU A 6 -11.35 -27.03 -4.50
N PHE A 7 -10.45 -26.35 -5.20
CA PHE A 7 -9.87 -25.11 -4.69
C PHE A 7 -11.00 -24.09 -4.50
N LYS A 8 -11.28 -23.74 -3.24
CA LYS A 8 -12.13 -22.60 -2.94
C LYS A 8 -11.47 -21.35 -3.51
N ILE A 9 -11.94 -20.88 -4.65
CA ILE A 9 -11.61 -19.56 -5.17
C ILE A 9 -12.00 -18.57 -4.08
N PRO A 10 -11.07 -17.74 -3.55
CA PRO A 10 -11.42 -16.78 -2.52
C PRO A 10 -12.48 -15.84 -3.08
N ILE A 11 -13.59 -15.70 -2.34
CA ILE A 11 -14.66 -14.80 -2.71
C ILE A 11 -14.10 -13.38 -2.74
N MET A 12 -13.97 -12.82 -3.94
CA MET A 12 -13.55 -11.44 -4.14
C MET A 12 -14.55 -10.50 -3.46
N LYS A 13 -14.04 -9.40 -2.89
CA LYS A 13 -14.86 -8.41 -2.22
C LYS A 13 -15.82 -7.75 -3.18
N ASN A 14 -17.07 -8.23 -3.21
CA ASN A 14 -18.16 -7.55 -3.88
C ASN A 14 -19.02 -6.84 -2.82
N ASN A 15 -19.46 -5.59 -3.07
CA ASN A 15 -20.28 -4.80 -2.17
C ASN A 15 -19.79 -4.72 -0.70
N ARG A 16 -18.44 -4.62 -0.49
CA ARG A 16 -17.76 -4.57 0.81
C ARG A 16 -17.64 -5.89 1.56
N TYR A 17 -18.08 -6.99 1.04
CA TYR A 17 -17.89 -8.33 1.60
C TYR A 17 -16.70 -9.04 0.96
N GLY A 18 -16.03 -9.93 1.70
CA GLY A 18 -14.90 -10.71 1.23
C GLY A 18 -13.53 -10.01 1.29
N GLN A 19 -12.55 -10.58 0.63
CA GLN A 19 -11.18 -10.07 0.59
C GLN A 19 -11.02 -9.00 -0.50
N SER A 20 -10.20 -7.98 -0.21
CA SER A 20 -9.83 -6.97 -1.21
C SER A 20 -9.08 -7.60 -2.38
N ALA A 21 -9.30 -7.10 -3.60
CA ALA A 21 -8.59 -7.57 -4.79
C ALA A 21 -7.07 -7.41 -4.67
N ILE A 22 -6.34 -8.29 -5.33
CA ILE A 22 -4.91 -8.11 -5.66
C ILE A 22 -4.88 -7.39 -7.00
N LEU A 23 -4.12 -6.31 -7.09
CA LEU A 23 -3.97 -5.52 -8.30
C LEU A 23 -2.73 -5.96 -9.08
N SER A 24 -2.87 -6.10 -10.38
CA SER A 24 -1.75 -6.16 -11.32
C SER A 24 -1.12 -4.78 -11.54
N ASP A 25 0.08 -4.74 -12.11
CA ASP A 25 0.74 -3.48 -12.50
C ASP A 25 -0.07 -2.70 -13.55
N SER A 26 -0.75 -3.42 -14.43
CA SER A 26 -1.64 -2.82 -15.45
C SER A 26 -2.85 -2.13 -14.81
N GLU A 27 -3.52 -2.79 -13.86
CA GLU A 27 -4.67 -2.22 -13.15
C GLU A 27 -4.26 -1.02 -12.27
N TYR A 28 -3.13 -1.12 -11.55
CA TYR A 28 -2.57 0.02 -10.85
C TYR A 28 -2.33 1.21 -11.80
N SER A 29 -1.74 0.96 -12.96
CA SER A 29 -1.45 2.00 -13.95
C SER A 29 -2.72 2.61 -14.54
N LYS A 30 -3.77 1.81 -14.77
CA LYS A 30 -5.10 2.30 -15.20
C LYS A 30 -5.72 3.21 -14.13
N ILE A 31 -5.77 2.76 -12.88
CA ILE A 31 -6.33 3.54 -11.77
C ILE A 31 -5.54 4.85 -11.58
N ARG A 32 -4.20 4.78 -11.63
CA ARG A 32 -3.32 5.95 -11.49
C ARG A 32 -3.60 7.02 -12.56
N ARG A 33 -3.85 6.62 -13.80
CA ARG A 33 -4.22 7.53 -14.91
C ARG A 33 -5.51 8.29 -14.62
N GLU A 34 -6.49 7.61 -14.04
CA GLU A 34 -7.80 8.19 -13.74
C GLU A 34 -7.77 9.14 -12.54
N ILE A 35 -6.69 9.21 -11.78
CA ILE A 35 -6.52 10.23 -10.73
C ILE A 35 -6.00 11.51 -11.39
N ARG A 36 -6.80 12.58 -11.40
CA ARG A 36 -6.43 13.84 -12.05
C ARG A 36 -5.36 14.63 -11.28
N SER A 37 -5.46 14.66 -9.96
CA SER A 37 -4.57 15.43 -9.09
C SER A 37 -3.22 14.72 -8.88
N SER A 38 -2.11 15.41 -9.14
CA SER A 38 -0.74 14.90 -8.88
C SER A 38 -0.54 14.51 -7.42
N LYS A 39 -1.10 15.29 -6.48
CA LYS A 39 -1.11 14.99 -5.04
C LYS A 39 -1.72 13.63 -4.72
N TYR A 40 -2.83 13.29 -5.34
CA TYR A 40 -3.50 12.02 -5.08
C TYR A 40 -2.94 10.86 -5.91
N LYS A 41 -2.30 11.14 -7.04
CA LYS A 41 -1.44 10.16 -7.71
C LYS A 41 -0.31 9.74 -6.80
N LEU A 42 0.37 10.69 -6.18
CA LEU A 42 1.44 10.41 -5.21
C LEU A 42 0.92 9.59 -4.01
N LEU A 43 -0.28 9.87 -3.50
CA LEU A 43 -0.87 9.07 -2.41
C LEU A 43 -1.06 7.60 -2.82
N LEU A 44 -1.53 7.35 -4.05
CA LEU A 44 -1.65 5.99 -4.59
C LEU A 44 -0.27 5.34 -4.78
N ASP A 45 0.71 6.09 -5.30
CA ASP A 45 2.09 5.61 -5.51
C ASP A 45 2.74 5.22 -4.18
N LEU A 46 2.59 6.05 -3.15
CA LEU A 46 3.04 5.74 -1.79
C LEU A 46 2.40 4.45 -1.26
N ALA A 47 1.09 4.28 -1.44
CA ALA A 47 0.40 3.07 -1.03
C ALA A 47 0.90 1.82 -1.77
N TRP A 48 1.18 1.95 -3.07
CA TRP A 48 1.63 0.88 -3.93
C TRP A 48 3.06 0.42 -3.63
N TYR A 49 3.98 1.36 -3.49
CA TYR A 49 5.40 1.06 -3.33
C TYR A 49 5.87 0.85 -1.88
N THR A 50 5.08 1.25 -0.89
CA THR A 50 5.43 1.03 0.53
C THR A 50 4.59 -0.06 1.19
N GLY A 51 3.45 -0.41 0.60
CA GLY A 51 2.48 -1.30 1.19
C GLY A 51 1.92 -0.80 2.53
N GLU A 52 2.09 0.48 2.89
CA GLU A 52 1.55 1.00 4.16
C GLU A 52 0.04 1.21 4.08
N ARG A 53 -0.58 1.22 5.24
CA ARG A 53 -2.02 1.48 5.36
C ARG A 53 -2.33 2.93 5.01
N TRP A 54 -3.40 3.16 4.27
CA TRP A 54 -3.81 4.50 3.85
C TRP A 54 -4.04 5.45 5.04
N GLY A 55 -4.46 4.93 6.20
CA GLY A 55 -4.61 5.74 7.41
C GLY A 55 -3.30 6.33 7.94
N ALA A 56 -2.16 5.67 7.71
CA ALA A 56 -0.85 6.23 8.03
C ALA A 56 -0.34 7.15 6.91
N LEU A 57 -0.63 6.81 5.65
CA LEU A 57 -0.22 7.60 4.49
C LEU A 57 -0.81 9.01 4.49
N VAL A 58 -2.10 9.14 4.82
CA VAL A 58 -2.75 10.47 4.87
C VAL A 58 -2.19 11.38 5.96
N GLN A 59 -1.51 10.80 6.95
CA GLN A 59 -0.90 11.50 8.08
C GLN A 59 0.62 11.78 7.89
N LEU A 60 1.19 11.46 6.73
CA LEU A 60 2.58 11.79 6.44
C LEU A 60 2.80 13.30 6.50
N LYS A 61 3.87 13.69 7.16
CA LYS A 61 4.37 15.05 7.13
C LYS A 61 5.41 15.21 6.03
N TYR A 62 5.67 16.45 5.65
CA TYR A 62 6.65 16.74 4.62
C TYR A 62 8.03 16.21 4.99
N GLU A 63 8.47 16.44 6.22
CA GLU A 63 9.77 15.96 6.71
C GLU A 63 9.91 14.43 6.80
N ASP A 64 8.80 13.68 6.79
CA ASP A 64 8.84 12.21 6.74
C ASP A 64 9.30 11.68 5.37
N VAL A 65 9.19 12.51 4.33
CA VAL A 65 9.35 12.15 2.91
C VAL A 65 10.43 12.96 2.21
N TYR A 66 10.60 14.24 2.59
CA TYR A 66 11.56 15.13 1.97
C TYR A 66 12.61 15.65 2.96
N GLN A 67 13.75 16.00 2.41
CA GLN A 67 14.81 16.76 3.10
C GLN A 67 14.44 18.26 3.12
N PRO A 68 15.11 19.09 3.96
CA PRO A 68 14.87 20.53 4.00
C PRO A 68 15.04 21.26 2.64
N ASN A 69 15.88 20.70 1.75
CA ASN A 69 16.10 21.21 0.40
C ASN A 69 15.07 20.70 -0.63
N SER A 70 13.94 20.14 -0.19
CA SER A 70 12.88 19.54 -1.00
C SER A 70 13.30 18.31 -1.83
N LYS A 71 14.49 17.76 -1.59
CA LYS A 71 14.90 16.51 -2.21
C LYS A 71 14.18 15.34 -1.52
N PRO A 72 13.64 14.35 -2.26
CA PRO A 72 13.09 13.14 -1.64
C PRO A 72 14.14 12.45 -0.75
N ARG A 73 13.69 11.89 0.35
CA ARG A 73 14.52 11.03 1.20
C ARG A 73 14.65 9.64 0.57
N ASP A 74 15.74 8.96 0.86
CA ASP A 74 15.93 7.55 0.46
C ASP A 74 15.09 6.58 1.30
N THR A 75 14.52 7.07 2.39
CA THR A 75 13.69 6.30 3.33
C THR A 75 12.53 7.14 3.83
N ILE A 76 11.31 6.60 3.77
CA ILE A 76 10.10 7.21 4.33
C ILE A 76 9.90 6.76 5.76
N THR A 77 9.62 7.69 6.66
CA THR A 77 9.36 7.43 8.09
C THR A 77 7.85 7.45 8.36
N PHE A 78 7.31 6.33 8.83
CA PHE A 78 5.94 6.22 9.34
C PHE A 78 5.97 6.25 10.86
N ARG A 79 5.51 7.35 11.44
CA ARG A 79 5.57 7.60 12.88
C ARG A 79 4.66 6.66 13.66
N ALA A 80 5.08 6.28 14.85
CA ALA A 80 4.35 5.35 15.71
C ALA A 80 2.88 5.77 15.95
N ASN A 81 2.64 7.06 16.20
CA ASN A 81 1.30 7.61 16.48
C ASN A 81 0.34 7.53 15.28
N THR A 82 0.84 7.51 14.04
CA THR A 82 0.01 7.42 12.82
C THR A 82 -0.39 5.98 12.49
N ARG A 83 0.20 5.00 13.14
CA ARG A 83 0.01 3.58 12.86
C ARG A 83 -0.96 2.93 13.85
N LYS A 84 -1.68 1.92 13.35
CA LYS A 84 -2.58 1.14 14.21
C LYS A 84 -1.79 0.51 15.37
N ALA A 85 -2.27 0.71 16.60
CA ALA A 85 -1.69 0.08 17.77
C ALA A 85 -1.71 -1.46 17.65
N ARG A 86 -0.71 -2.10 18.25
CA ARG A 86 -0.70 -3.55 18.48
C ARG A 86 -1.76 -3.91 19.53
N PRO A 87 -2.14 -5.20 19.66
CA PRO A 87 -3.04 -5.63 20.73
C PRO A 87 -2.53 -5.30 22.15
N ASP A 88 -1.21 -5.19 22.34
CA ASP A 88 -0.56 -4.75 23.57
C ASP A 88 -0.53 -3.22 23.75
N GLY A 89 -1.23 -2.47 22.89
CA GLY A 89 -1.26 -1.02 22.89
C GLY A 89 -0.03 -0.33 22.30
N LYS A 90 1.06 -1.05 22.10
CA LYS A 90 2.32 -0.48 21.59
C LYS A 90 2.22 -0.10 20.12
N ARG A 91 2.89 0.98 19.77
CA ARG A 91 3.05 1.45 18.38
C ARG A 91 4.55 1.62 18.10
N GLU A 92 4.94 1.34 16.87
CA GLU A 92 6.35 1.45 16.46
C GLU A 92 6.47 2.31 15.22
N THR A 93 7.47 3.17 15.23
CA THR A 93 7.93 3.86 14.02
C THR A 93 8.47 2.83 13.03
N ARG A 94 8.14 3.01 11.76
CA ARG A 94 8.63 2.17 10.68
C ARG A 94 9.28 3.04 9.61
N GLN A 95 10.43 2.59 9.14
CA GLN A 95 11.12 3.17 8.01
C GLN A 95 11.06 2.21 6.82
N VAL A 96 10.81 2.75 5.64
CA VAL A 96 10.71 1.99 4.39
C VAL A 96 11.60 2.64 3.36
N PRO A 97 12.57 1.90 2.79
CA PRO A 97 13.36 2.38 1.67
C PRO A 97 12.48 2.77 0.49
N VAL A 98 12.83 3.85 -0.19
CA VAL A 98 12.07 4.36 -1.32
C VAL A 98 12.42 3.59 -2.58
N HIS A 99 11.41 2.98 -3.22
CA HIS A 99 11.57 2.34 -4.52
C HIS A 99 11.87 3.39 -5.59
N ARG A 100 12.69 3.07 -6.58
CA ARG A 100 13.12 3.99 -7.66
C ARG A 100 11.94 4.74 -8.30
N ASN A 101 10.89 4.04 -8.72
CA ASN A 101 9.73 4.68 -9.35
C ASN A 101 8.99 5.62 -8.39
N LEU A 102 8.95 5.29 -7.09
CA LEU A 102 8.39 6.18 -6.09
C LEU A 102 9.26 7.43 -5.90
N PHE A 103 10.58 7.27 -5.94
CA PHE A 103 11.51 8.40 -5.87
C PHE A 103 11.28 9.37 -7.04
N ASP A 104 11.06 8.85 -8.24
CA ASP A 104 10.74 9.67 -9.41
C ASP A 104 9.40 10.40 -9.23
N SER A 105 8.35 9.73 -8.76
CA SER A 105 7.06 10.35 -8.44
C SER A 105 7.18 11.45 -7.38
N LEU A 106 8.00 11.23 -6.35
CA LEU A 106 8.28 12.22 -5.32
C LEU A 106 9.06 13.42 -5.87
N ARG A 107 10.00 13.20 -6.76
CA ARG A 107 10.78 14.26 -7.41
C ARG A 107 9.93 15.11 -8.36
N GLU A 108 8.98 14.50 -9.04
CA GLU A 108 8.04 15.20 -9.93
C GLU A 108 6.98 15.98 -9.16
N TYR A 109 6.56 15.46 -8.01
CA TYR A 109 5.63 16.15 -7.16
C TYR A 109 6.31 17.33 -6.47
N LYS A 110 5.93 18.53 -6.87
CA LYS A 110 6.36 19.78 -6.21
C LYS A 110 5.17 20.28 -5.40
N PRO A 111 5.13 20.04 -4.08
CA PRO A 111 4.09 20.63 -3.25
C PRO A 111 4.22 22.15 -3.26
N ASP A 112 3.09 22.83 -3.31
CA ASP A 112 3.04 24.28 -3.13
C ASP A 112 3.78 24.65 -1.84
N THR A 113 4.66 25.58 -1.92
CA THR A 113 5.60 26.12 -0.92
C THR A 113 5.47 25.52 0.49
N VAL A 114 6.37 24.60 0.84
CA VAL A 114 6.42 24.05 2.20
C VAL A 114 7.31 24.93 3.06
N SER A 115 6.71 25.92 3.69
CA SER A 115 7.39 26.76 4.68
C SER A 115 7.61 26.08 6.02
N ASN A 116 6.87 24.99 6.31
CA ASN A 116 6.98 24.24 7.56
C ASN A 116 7.15 22.73 7.29
N PRO A 117 8.31 22.13 7.67
CA PRO A 117 8.56 20.69 7.54
C PRO A 117 7.55 19.79 8.24
N GLU A 118 6.90 20.30 9.29
CA GLU A 118 5.87 19.58 10.05
C GLU A 118 4.48 19.60 9.37
N SER A 119 4.31 20.37 8.29
CA SER A 119 3.06 20.38 7.53
C SER A 119 2.74 19.00 6.95
N TYR A 120 1.45 18.68 6.89
CA TYR A 120 1.01 17.43 6.28
C TYR A 120 1.25 17.43 4.77
N LEU A 121 1.78 16.32 4.25
CA LEU A 121 1.95 16.11 2.81
C LEU A 121 0.61 16.13 2.06
N PHE A 122 -0.44 15.72 2.74
CA PHE A 122 -1.82 15.72 2.26
C PHE A 122 -2.70 16.59 3.16
N PRO A 123 -2.59 17.92 3.07
CA PRO A 123 -3.32 18.83 3.97
C PRO A 123 -4.82 18.72 3.80
N GLY A 124 -5.52 18.78 4.92
CA GLY A 124 -6.97 18.83 4.99
C GLY A 124 -7.55 20.21 4.68
N LYS A 125 -8.84 20.39 4.96
CA LYS A 125 -9.52 21.66 4.76
C LYS A 125 -9.25 22.68 5.86
N LYS A 126 -8.98 22.21 7.09
CA LYS A 126 -8.66 23.05 8.24
C LYS A 126 -7.13 23.17 8.39
N PRO A 127 -6.61 24.30 8.87
CA PRO A 127 -5.21 24.43 9.23
C PRO A 127 -4.75 23.24 10.11
N ASP A 128 -3.51 22.82 9.97
CA ASP A 128 -2.87 21.76 10.76
C ASP A 128 -3.62 20.41 10.81
N THR A 129 -4.41 20.13 9.78
CA THR A 129 -5.07 18.84 9.60
C THR A 129 -4.65 18.16 8.30
N HIS A 130 -4.78 16.85 8.26
CA HIS A 130 -4.61 16.05 7.03
C HIS A 130 -5.98 15.70 6.42
N ILE A 131 -5.97 15.23 5.18
CA ILE A 131 -7.19 14.69 4.54
C ILE A 131 -7.71 13.48 5.33
N GLU A 132 -9.01 13.34 5.40
CA GLU A 132 -9.64 12.17 6.02
C GLU A 132 -9.43 10.91 5.17
N LEU A 133 -9.28 9.76 5.85
CA LEU A 133 -9.19 8.45 5.17
C LEU A 133 -10.41 8.19 4.27
N ARG A 134 -11.61 8.61 4.70
CA ARG A 134 -12.83 8.49 3.90
C ARG A 134 -12.77 9.27 2.59
N PHE A 135 -12.14 10.44 2.62
CA PHE A 135 -11.95 11.25 1.42
C PHE A 135 -10.95 10.58 0.47
N ALA A 136 -9.85 10.06 1.00
CA ALA A 136 -8.87 9.30 0.21
C ALA A 136 -9.48 8.03 -0.41
N ASP A 137 -10.33 7.29 0.34
CA ASP A 137 -11.08 6.13 -0.19
C ASP A 137 -12.05 6.56 -1.31
N LYS A 138 -12.73 7.71 -1.17
CA LYS A 138 -13.62 8.25 -2.21
C LYS A 138 -12.86 8.55 -3.51
N ILE A 139 -11.66 9.12 -3.40
CA ILE A 139 -10.80 9.39 -4.57
C ILE A 139 -10.41 8.09 -5.27
N LEU A 140 -9.99 7.08 -4.50
CA LEU A 140 -9.64 5.76 -5.05
C LEU A 140 -10.83 5.13 -5.76
N ARG A 141 -12.01 5.11 -5.14
CA ARG A 141 -13.23 4.53 -5.73
C ARG A 141 -13.62 5.20 -7.03
N ALA A 142 -13.62 6.53 -7.06
CA ALA A 142 -13.92 7.27 -8.28
C ALA A 142 -12.91 7.01 -9.40
N ALA A 143 -11.64 6.76 -9.07
CA ALA A 143 -10.63 6.37 -10.05
C ALA A 143 -10.82 4.93 -10.53
N VAL A 144 -11.16 4.02 -9.62
CA VAL A 144 -11.47 2.61 -9.94
C VAL A 144 -12.67 2.51 -10.88
N GLU A 145 -13.73 3.27 -10.61
CA GLU A 145 -14.94 3.34 -11.45
C GLU A 145 -14.59 3.87 -12.86
N ARG A 146 -13.87 5.01 -12.95
CA ARG A 146 -13.43 5.54 -14.26
C ARG A 146 -12.49 4.60 -15.03
N ALA A 147 -11.74 3.75 -14.32
CA ALA A 147 -10.91 2.72 -14.91
C ALA A 147 -11.70 1.48 -15.38
N GLY A 148 -13.01 1.40 -15.12
CA GLY A 148 -13.86 0.24 -15.43
C GLY A 148 -13.56 -0.99 -14.56
N LEU A 149 -13.11 -0.78 -13.32
CA LEU A 149 -12.65 -1.84 -12.42
C LEU A 149 -13.52 -1.97 -11.15
N GLU A 150 -14.69 -1.34 -11.12
CA GLU A 150 -15.56 -1.26 -9.93
C GLU A 150 -16.04 -2.63 -9.43
N HIS A 151 -16.16 -3.61 -10.32
CA HIS A 151 -16.62 -4.96 -9.98
C HIS A 151 -15.55 -5.86 -9.36
N GLN A 152 -14.29 -5.44 -9.36
CA GLN A 152 -13.16 -6.25 -8.90
C GLN A 152 -12.94 -6.25 -7.37
N GLY A 153 -13.77 -5.53 -6.60
CA GLY A 153 -13.63 -5.47 -5.15
C GLY A 153 -12.37 -4.73 -4.67
N ILE A 154 -11.91 -3.74 -5.44
CA ILE A 154 -10.75 -2.92 -5.13
C ILE A 154 -11.07 -1.96 -3.98
N SER A 155 -10.13 -1.83 -3.04
CA SER A 155 -10.23 -0.93 -1.88
C SER A 155 -8.83 -0.43 -1.48
N THR A 156 -8.79 0.45 -0.47
CA THR A 156 -7.52 0.92 0.11
C THR A 156 -6.63 -0.22 0.65
N HIS A 157 -7.18 -1.39 0.95
CA HIS A 157 -6.41 -2.57 1.34
C HIS A 157 -5.79 -3.31 0.15
N SER A 158 -6.27 -3.09 -1.07
CA SER A 158 -5.78 -3.77 -2.27
C SER A 158 -4.32 -3.45 -2.55
N THR A 159 -3.88 -2.20 -2.41
CA THR A 159 -2.48 -1.81 -2.61
C THR A 159 -1.54 -2.56 -1.67
N ARG A 160 -1.91 -2.65 -0.39
CA ARG A 160 -1.11 -3.38 0.60
C ARG A 160 -1.11 -4.89 0.34
N ARG A 161 -2.25 -5.44 -0.05
CA ARG A 161 -2.36 -6.85 -0.41
C ARG A 161 -1.46 -7.16 -1.61
N SER A 162 -1.57 -6.38 -2.67
CA SER A 162 -0.74 -6.54 -3.88
C SER A 162 0.74 -6.42 -3.58
N PHE A 163 1.14 -5.45 -2.74
CA PHE A 163 2.53 -5.27 -2.32
C PHE A 163 3.09 -6.54 -1.64
N ILE A 164 2.34 -7.11 -0.69
CA ILE A 164 2.74 -8.33 0.03
C ILE A 164 2.83 -9.51 -0.93
N THR A 165 1.79 -9.73 -1.74
CA THR A 165 1.73 -10.83 -2.72
C THR A 165 2.90 -10.73 -3.71
N LYS A 166 3.17 -9.56 -4.26
CA LYS A 166 4.29 -9.34 -5.20
C LYS A 166 5.65 -9.62 -4.58
N LEU A 167 5.89 -9.21 -3.34
CA LEU A 167 7.14 -9.53 -2.64
C LEU A 167 7.29 -11.05 -2.47
N HIS A 168 6.22 -11.71 -2.08
CA HIS A 168 6.22 -13.16 -1.90
C HIS A 168 6.44 -13.89 -3.24
N GLU A 169 5.75 -13.51 -4.29
CA GLU A 169 5.92 -14.07 -5.64
C GLU A 169 7.34 -13.92 -6.17
N LYS A 170 8.01 -12.81 -5.82
CA LYS A 170 9.43 -12.57 -6.15
C LYS A 170 10.41 -13.34 -5.25
N GLY A 171 9.94 -14.22 -4.38
CA GLY A 171 10.79 -15.05 -3.53
C GLY A 171 11.30 -14.37 -2.25
N THR A 172 10.79 -13.19 -1.91
CA THR A 172 11.18 -12.52 -0.67
C THR A 172 10.76 -13.37 0.54
N ASP A 173 11.70 -13.56 1.47
CA ASP A 173 11.47 -14.30 2.70
C ASP A 173 10.32 -13.70 3.53
N ILE A 174 9.51 -14.56 4.14
CA ILE A 174 8.30 -14.14 4.86
C ILE A 174 8.60 -13.26 6.08
N TYR A 175 9.74 -13.49 6.77
CA TYR A 175 10.14 -12.64 7.90
C TYR A 175 10.61 -11.26 7.43
N VAL A 176 11.23 -11.19 6.24
CA VAL A 176 11.59 -9.92 5.61
C VAL A 176 10.30 -9.15 5.25
N ILE A 177 9.31 -9.83 4.65
CA ILE A 177 8.00 -9.22 4.34
C ILE A 177 7.31 -8.77 5.64
N GLN A 178 7.38 -9.55 6.70
CA GLN A 178 6.84 -9.19 8.02
C GLN A 178 7.47 -7.90 8.55
N LYS A 179 8.79 -7.80 8.52
CA LYS A 179 9.52 -6.59 8.93
C LYS A 179 9.16 -5.39 8.09
N ILE A 180 9.17 -5.53 6.76
CA ILE A 180 8.81 -4.44 5.83
C ILE A 180 7.39 -3.94 6.09
N THR A 181 6.43 -4.83 6.30
CA THR A 181 5.01 -4.49 6.43
C THR A 181 4.59 -4.19 7.87
N GLY A 182 5.40 -4.58 8.84
CA GLY A 182 5.12 -4.43 10.27
C GLY A 182 3.95 -5.28 10.74
N HIS A 183 3.77 -6.48 10.20
CA HIS A 183 2.82 -7.45 10.73
C HIS A 183 3.34 -8.04 12.04
N LYS A 184 2.45 -8.15 13.03
CA LYS A 184 2.81 -8.67 14.34
C LYS A 184 3.11 -10.17 14.29
N ASP A 185 2.29 -10.93 13.58
CA ASP A 185 2.40 -12.37 13.46
C ASP A 185 2.32 -12.84 12.01
N LEU A 186 2.89 -13.99 11.76
CA LEU A 186 2.91 -14.63 10.45
C LEU A 186 1.52 -15.13 10.03
N LYS A 187 0.63 -15.47 10.97
CA LYS A 187 -0.74 -15.89 10.66
C LYS A 187 -1.52 -14.78 9.98
N ALA A 188 -1.35 -13.52 10.45
CA ALA A 188 -1.96 -12.37 9.80
C ALA A 188 -1.38 -12.13 8.40
N LEU A 189 -0.07 -12.36 8.21
CA LEU A 189 0.60 -12.24 6.93
C LEU A 189 0.22 -13.37 5.97
N GLY A 190 0.09 -14.60 6.47
CA GLY A 190 -0.27 -15.79 5.68
C GLY A 190 -1.60 -15.65 4.93
N ARG A 191 -2.51 -14.77 5.38
CA ARG A 191 -3.76 -14.48 4.67
C ARG A 191 -3.56 -13.81 3.29
N TYR A 192 -2.36 -13.31 3.03
CA TYR A 192 -1.99 -12.66 1.77
C TYR A 192 -1.13 -13.55 0.88
N ILE A 193 -0.75 -14.75 1.36
CA ILE A 193 0.19 -15.63 0.72
C ILE A 193 -0.53 -16.89 0.29
N GLU A 194 -0.59 -17.10 -1.01
CA GLU A 194 -1.01 -18.37 -1.62
C GLU A 194 0.24 -19.03 -2.19
N VAL A 195 0.43 -20.32 -1.91
CA VAL A 195 1.56 -21.10 -2.43
C VAL A 195 1.06 -21.98 -3.58
N PRO A 196 1.34 -21.62 -4.84
CA PRO A 196 0.96 -22.42 -5.99
C PRO A 196 1.69 -23.78 -6.01
N GLN A 197 1.05 -24.82 -6.54
CA GLN A 197 1.61 -26.19 -6.59
C GLN A 197 2.94 -26.27 -7.34
N ASN A 198 3.10 -25.52 -8.42
CA ASN A 198 4.36 -25.44 -9.17
C ASN A 198 5.51 -24.95 -8.30
N ARG A 199 5.25 -24.04 -7.36
CA ARG A 199 6.28 -23.53 -6.43
C ARG A 199 6.72 -24.56 -5.43
N ILE A 200 5.80 -25.43 -5.00
CA ILE A 200 6.12 -26.60 -4.13
C ILE A 200 7.02 -27.57 -4.89
N ALA A 201 6.64 -27.92 -6.14
CA ALA A 201 7.44 -28.82 -6.98
C ALA A 201 8.85 -28.25 -7.24
N ASN A 202 8.95 -26.96 -7.58
CA ASN A 202 10.24 -26.30 -7.81
C ASN A 202 11.11 -26.27 -6.55
N ALA A 203 10.52 -26.06 -5.38
CA ALA A 203 11.28 -26.05 -4.12
C ALA A 203 11.86 -27.44 -3.81
N ILE A 204 11.11 -28.51 -4.04
CA ILE A 204 11.61 -29.88 -3.86
C ILE A 204 12.69 -30.23 -4.88
N ALA A 205 12.58 -29.73 -6.10
CA ALA A 205 13.58 -29.97 -7.14
C ALA A 205 14.95 -29.32 -6.88
N LEU A 206 15.07 -28.44 -5.88
CA LEU A 206 16.31 -27.81 -5.46
C LEU A 206 17.11 -28.64 -4.44
N LEU A 207 16.55 -29.74 -3.92
CA LEU A 207 17.20 -30.66 -2.99
C LEU A 207 18.01 -31.75 -3.73
#